data_0821c34ceed9ab2c5c9f4c1f522b9ae3
#
_entry.id   0821c34ceed9ab2c5c9f4c1f522b9ae3
#
_cell.length_a   1.000
_cell.length_b   1.000
_cell.length_c   1.000
_cell.angle_alpha   90.00
_cell.angle_beta   90.00
_cell.angle_gamma   90.00
#
_symmetry.space_group_name_H-M   'P 1'
#
loop_
_entity.id
_entity.type
_entity.pdbx_description
1 polymer ?
#
loop_
_entity_poly.entity_id
_entity_poly.type
_entity_poly.pdbx_seq_one_letter_code
_entity_poly.pdbx_strand_id
1 'polypeptide(L)'
;MTNSWLPLEANPELLTEYSRTLGLPADVRFHDVLSVDAWALEMVPNPIQAFLLLFPLSADDTACCKGGSAKCTDIVFMRQFVENACGTIALLHAMLNLHERRMVTFVQDSYVARMYDSIQGLDPEKRGVWLSKDAEIANAHASIESEGQSVVSNGEVDTHFIAFIPSRDGPVVIELDGRKNGPVYHAPGTESDPFGLAVLDVIKREFISKNPNDIRFSILALSYHYSTILHPISPQVYPNDLPFPITEKFSLLCNRCLGSRSCKILTGKIPKH
;
A
#
# COMPACT_ATOMS: atom_id res chain seq x y z
N MET A 1 28.15 -15.55 4.52
CA MET A 1 26.84 -16.17 4.71
C MET A 1 25.86 -15.21 4.07
N THR A 2 25.14 -15.64 3.04
CA THR A 2 24.05 -14.86 2.44
C THR A 2 22.97 -14.69 3.52
N ASN A 3 22.63 -13.44 3.85
CA ASN A 3 21.55 -13.14 4.79
C ASN A 3 20.24 -13.40 4.04
N SER A 4 19.66 -14.59 4.21
CA SER A 4 18.41 -15.01 3.56
C SER A 4 17.32 -15.11 4.62
N TRP A 5 16.18 -14.50 4.34
CA TRP A 5 14.96 -14.60 5.15
C TRP A 5 14.05 -15.66 4.53
N LEU A 6 13.04 -16.10 5.26
CA LEU A 6 11.97 -16.89 4.66
C LEU A 6 10.91 -15.95 4.03
N PRO A 7 10.27 -16.35 2.94
CA PRO A 7 9.32 -15.47 2.24
C PRO A 7 8.06 -15.24 3.07
N LEU A 8 7.52 -14.01 3.04
CA LEU A 8 6.23 -13.69 3.64
C LEU A 8 5.07 -14.24 2.81
N GLU A 9 4.02 -14.68 3.48
CA GLU A 9 2.76 -15.05 2.86
C GLU A 9 1.97 -13.80 2.45
N ALA A 10 1.33 -13.84 1.27
CA ALA A 10 0.44 -12.78 0.81
C ALA A 10 -0.94 -12.89 1.50
N ASN A 11 -0.96 -12.68 2.79
CA ASN A 11 -2.13 -12.76 3.65
C ASN A 11 -2.42 -11.38 4.24
N PRO A 12 -3.62 -10.78 4.03
CA PRO A 12 -3.92 -9.42 4.47
C PRO A 12 -3.91 -9.27 5.99
N GLU A 13 -4.32 -10.30 6.75
CA GLU A 13 -4.29 -10.29 8.21
C GLU A 13 -2.85 -10.26 8.72
N LEU A 14 -1.98 -11.16 8.23
CA LEU A 14 -0.57 -11.22 8.62
C LEU A 14 0.17 -9.94 8.26
N LEU A 15 -0.02 -9.40 7.04
CA LEU A 15 0.63 -8.15 6.65
C LEU A 15 0.09 -6.95 7.41
N THR A 16 -1.19 -6.95 7.81
CA THR A 16 -1.75 -5.93 8.69
C THR A 16 -1.12 -6.00 10.08
N GLU A 17 -1.00 -7.19 10.67
CA GLU A 17 -0.38 -7.37 11.98
C GLU A 17 1.09 -7.01 11.94
N TYR A 18 1.83 -7.47 10.93
CA TYR A 18 3.22 -7.10 10.73
C TYR A 18 3.41 -5.59 10.62
N SER A 19 2.60 -4.92 9.81
CA SER A 19 2.68 -3.47 9.66
C SER A 19 2.37 -2.71 10.96
N ARG A 20 1.43 -3.21 11.78
CA ARG A 20 1.12 -2.65 13.11
C ARG A 20 2.27 -2.83 14.08
N THR A 21 2.89 -4.00 14.10
CA THR A 21 4.09 -4.25 14.91
C THR A 21 5.21 -3.27 14.56
N LEU A 22 5.33 -2.90 13.28
CA LEU A 22 6.28 -1.90 12.82
C LEU A 22 5.86 -0.46 13.13
N GLY A 23 4.57 -0.18 13.35
CA GLY A 23 4.07 1.15 13.73
C GLY A 23 3.04 1.77 12.79
N LEU A 24 2.39 0.97 11.93
CA LEU A 24 1.21 1.42 11.19
C LEU A 24 0.04 1.64 12.17
N PRO A 25 -0.73 2.74 12.06
CA PRO A 25 -1.88 2.99 12.92
C PRO A 25 -2.98 1.95 12.75
N ALA A 26 -3.78 1.74 13.81
CA ALA A 26 -4.76 0.66 13.89
C ALA A 26 -5.94 0.80 12.92
N ASP A 27 -6.22 2.01 12.45
CA ASP A 27 -7.28 2.34 11.51
C ASP A 27 -6.89 2.11 10.02
N VAL A 28 -5.67 1.63 9.77
CA VAL A 28 -5.17 1.26 8.43
C VAL A 28 -4.91 -0.23 8.38
N ARG A 29 -5.36 -0.90 7.31
CA ARG A 29 -5.16 -2.34 7.14
C ARG A 29 -5.13 -2.78 5.68
N PHE A 30 -4.61 -3.97 5.46
CA PHE A 30 -4.64 -4.63 4.16
C PHE A 30 -5.97 -5.37 3.93
N HIS A 31 -6.37 -5.45 2.66
CA HIS A 31 -7.54 -6.16 2.15
C HIS A 31 -7.17 -6.90 0.86
N ASP A 32 -7.72 -8.10 0.67
CA ASP A 32 -7.59 -8.80 -0.60
C ASP A 32 -8.34 -8.07 -1.72
N VAL A 33 -7.73 -8.04 -2.90
CA VAL A 33 -8.36 -7.60 -4.14
C VAL A 33 -8.50 -8.82 -5.05
N LEU A 34 -9.72 -9.34 -5.13
CA LEU A 34 -10.02 -10.68 -5.67
C LEU A 34 -9.93 -10.78 -7.21
N SER A 35 -9.85 -9.65 -7.92
CA SER A 35 -9.78 -9.59 -9.38
C SER A 35 -9.13 -8.28 -9.84
N VAL A 36 -8.62 -8.26 -11.06
CA VAL A 36 -8.20 -7.03 -11.75
C VAL A 36 -9.36 -6.28 -12.45
N ASP A 37 -10.57 -6.70 -12.24
CA ASP A 37 -11.77 -6.03 -12.76
C ASP A 37 -12.28 -5.00 -11.73
N ALA A 38 -12.92 -3.94 -12.21
CA ALA A 38 -13.33 -2.79 -11.40
C ALA A 38 -14.21 -3.16 -10.19
N TRP A 39 -15.05 -4.20 -10.30
CA TRP A 39 -15.94 -4.65 -9.22
C TRP A 39 -15.18 -5.07 -7.95
N ALA A 40 -13.94 -5.57 -8.09
CA ALA A 40 -13.17 -6.02 -6.94
C ALA A 40 -12.80 -4.86 -6.00
N LEU A 41 -12.68 -3.63 -6.51
CA LEU A 41 -12.42 -2.44 -5.71
C LEU A 41 -13.64 -1.98 -4.91
N GLU A 42 -14.86 -2.37 -5.31
CA GLU A 42 -16.07 -2.05 -4.56
C GLU A 42 -16.12 -2.80 -3.22
N MET A 43 -15.36 -3.90 -3.09
CA MET A 43 -15.23 -4.69 -1.86
C MET A 43 -14.17 -4.14 -0.90
N VAL A 44 -13.34 -3.21 -1.35
CA VAL A 44 -12.28 -2.61 -0.55
C VAL A 44 -12.73 -1.26 0.00
N PRO A 45 -12.55 -0.99 1.30
CA PRO A 45 -12.85 0.33 1.86
C PRO A 45 -12.05 1.44 1.18
N ASN A 46 -12.69 2.58 0.95
CA ASN A 46 -12.05 3.76 0.38
C ASN A 46 -11.74 4.80 1.46
N PRO A 47 -10.69 5.62 1.28
CA PRO A 47 -9.78 5.66 0.13
C PRO A 47 -8.70 4.59 0.19
N ILE A 48 -8.39 3.96 -0.95
CA ILE A 48 -7.24 3.07 -1.09
C ILE A 48 -5.96 3.92 -1.19
N GLN A 49 -4.96 3.57 -0.38
CA GLN A 49 -3.73 4.35 -0.23
C GLN A 49 -2.54 3.77 -1.01
N ALA A 50 -2.44 2.44 -1.05
CA ALA A 50 -1.37 1.72 -1.73
C ALA A 50 -1.83 0.31 -2.12
N PHE A 51 -1.06 -0.36 -2.97
CA PHE A 51 -1.22 -1.79 -3.26
C PHE A 51 0.10 -2.52 -3.06
N LEU A 52 0.01 -3.78 -2.65
CA LEU A 52 1.08 -4.76 -2.78
C LEU A 52 0.66 -5.80 -3.81
N LEU A 53 1.59 -6.19 -4.66
CA LEU A 53 1.43 -7.26 -5.63
C LEU A 53 2.45 -8.35 -5.38
N LEU A 54 1.99 -9.58 -5.16
CA LEU A 54 2.81 -10.78 -5.29
C LEU A 54 2.57 -11.34 -6.70
N PHE A 55 3.64 -11.64 -7.42
CA PHE A 55 3.56 -12.19 -8.78
C PHE A 55 4.68 -13.20 -9.05
N PRO A 56 4.48 -14.16 -9.97
CA PRO A 56 5.51 -15.11 -10.36
C PRO A 56 6.59 -14.41 -11.19
N LEU A 57 7.86 -14.73 -10.89
CA LEU A 57 9.00 -14.24 -11.66
C LEU A 57 9.16 -15.04 -12.96
N SER A 58 9.28 -14.34 -14.06
CA SER A 58 9.72 -14.92 -15.33
C SER A 58 11.24 -14.87 -15.48
N ALA A 59 11.80 -15.61 -16.44
CA ALA A 59 13.22 -15.56 -16.76
C ALA A 59 13.67 -14.14 -17.17
N ASP A 60 12.78 -13.39 -17.82
CA ASP A 60 13.03 -12.00 -18.23
C ASP A 60 13.06 -11.05 -17.04
N ASP A 61 12.25 -11.28 -16.01
CA ASP A 61 12.21 -10.46 -14.78
C ASP A 61 13.46 -10.65 -13.94
N THR A 62 14.07 -11.84 -13.96
CA THR A 62 15.34 -12.10 -13.27
C THR A 62 16.54 -11.37 -13.90
N ALA A 63 16.46 -11.08 -15.20
CA ALA A 63 17.49 -10.34 -15.93
C ALA A 63 17.31 -8.82 -15.84
N CYS A 64 16.16 -8.32 -15.42
CA CYS A 64 15.75 -6.92 -15.54
C CYS A 64 15.97 -6.11 -14.26
N CYS A 65 17.23 -5.92 -13.83
CA CYS A 65 17.59 -4.81 -12.92
C CYS A 65 17.48 -3.44 -13.61
N LYS A 66 16.98 -3.39 -14.86
CA LYS A 66 16.93 -2.21 -15.71
C LYS A 66 15.53 -1.61 -15.62
N GLY A 67 15.38 -0.59 -14.84
CA GLY A 67 14.17 0.21 -14.74
C GLY A 67 14.25 1.16 -13.55
N GLY A 68 13.54 2.25 -13.63
CA GLY A 68 13.50 3.27 -12.61
C GLY A 68 14.54 4.39 -12.77
N SER A 69 14.13 5.57 -12.39
CA SER A 69 14.99 6.76 -12.38
C SER A 69 15.49 7.01 -10.95
N ALA A 70 16.79 7.05 -10.76
CA ALA A 70 17.42 7.37 -9.47
C ALA A 70 17.18 8.83 -8.99
N LYS A 71 16.47 9.66 -9.77
CA LYS A 71 16.32 11.11 -9.53
C LYS A 71 15.00 11.51 -8.87
N CYS A 72 14.37 10.65 -8.08
CA CYS A 72 13.19 11.05 -7.33
C CYS A 72 13.55 11.43 -5.90
N THR A 73 13.60 12.73 -5.63
CA THR A 73 13.87 13.28 -4.30
C THR A 73 12.69 13.18 -3.32
N ASP A 74 11.50 12.91 -3.84
CA ASP A 74 10.22 12.85 -3.10
C ASP A 74 9.69 11.43 -2.91
N ILE A 75 10.47 10.39 -3.30
CA ILE A 75 10.14 8.99 -3.12
C ILE A 75 11.14 8.31 -2.18
N VAL A 76 10.62 7.70 -1.13
CA VAL A 76 11.42 6.82 -0.27
C VAL A 76 11.55 5.47 -0.96
N PHE A 77 12.68 5.25 -1.59
CA PHE A 77 13.01 4.00 -2.29
C PHE A 77 14.26 3.36 -1.67
N MET A 78 14.28 2.03 -1.57
CA MET A 78 15.43 1.26 -1.08
C MET A 78 15.69 0.04 -1.95
N ARG A 79 16.98 -0.28 -2.15
CA ARG A 79 17.41 -1.48 -2.85
C ARG A 79 17.34 -2.69 -1.92
N GLN A 80 16.92 -3.82 -2.47
CA GLN A 80 16.90 -5.10 -1.74
C GLN A 80 18.26 -5.76 -1.79
N PHE A 81 18.85 -6.03 -0.61
CA PHE A 81 20.12 -6.76 -0.45
C PHE A 81 19.97 -8.04 0.39
N VAL A 82 18.79 -8.28 0.93
CA VAL A 82 18.45 -9.50 1.68
C VAL A 82 17.59 -10.38 0.80
N GLU A 83 17.98 -11.63 0.64
CA GLU A 83 17.20 -12.60 -0.12
C GLU A 83 15.86 -12.87 0.58
N ASN A 84 14.77 -12.98 -0.20
CA ASN A 84 13.39 -13.19 0.24
C ASN A 84 12.79 -12.08 1.14
N ALA A 85 13.47 -10.93 1.26
CA ALA A 85 12.92 -9.78 2.00
C ALA A 85 11.95 -8.93 1.17
N CYS A 86 11.56 -9.36 -0.04
CA CYS A 86 10.74 -8.56 -0.95
C CYS A 86 9.41 -8.12 -0.33
N GLY A 87 8.74 -8.99 0.45
CA GLY A 87 7.49 -8.63 1.15
C GLY A 87 7.69 -7.49 2.15
N THR A 88 8.74 -7.55 2.97
CA THR A 88 9.09 -6.47 3.90
C THR A 88 9.49 -5.20 3.18
N ILE A 89 10.27 -5.29 2.10
CA ILE A 89 10.67 -4.13 1.29
C ILE A 89 9.45 -3.47 0.66
N ALA A 90 8.54 -4.24 0.06
CA ALA A 90 7.31 -3.72 -0.52
C ALA A 90 6.42 -3.04 0.53
N LEU A 91 6.27 -3.66 1.71
CA LEU A 91 5.55 -3.09 2.83
C LEU A 91 6.15 -1.76 3.28
N LEU A 92 7.46 -1.71 3.49
CA LEU A 92 8.16 -0.48 3.89
C LEU A 92 8.10 0.60 2.80
N HIS A 93 8.20 0.24 1.52
CA HIS A 93 7.98 1.17 0.42
C HIS A 93 6.61 1.84 0.49
N ALA A 94 5.53 1.06 0.70
CA ALA A 94 4.19 1.61 0.86
C ALA A 94 4.11 2.53 2.09
N MET A 95 4.45 2.02 3.27
CA MET A 95 4.32 2.74 4.54
C MET A 95 5.11 4.04 4.58
N LEU A 96 6.41 4.00 4.22
CA LEU A 96 7.29 5.17 4.29
C LEU A 96 6.87 6.27 3.31
N ASN A 97 6.40 5.91 2.11
CA ASN A 97 5.93 6.89 1.14
C ASN A 97 4.57 7.49 1.51
N LEU A 98 3.67 6.73 2.12
CA LEU A 98 2.42 7.27 2.65
C LEU A 98 2.68 8.24 3.81
N HIS A 99 3.64 7.94 4.67
CA HIS A 99 4.07 8.85 5.74
C HIS A 99 4.71 10.13 5.20
N GLU A 100 5.67 10.02 4.26
CA GLU A 100 6.31 11.15 3.58
C GLU A 100 5.28 12.09 2.94
N ARG A 101 4.17 11.54 2.47
CA ARG A 101 3.07 12.29 1.85
C ARG A 101 2.01 12.75 2.82
N ARG A 102 2.19 12.51 4.11
CA ARG A 102 1.23 12.83 5.19
C ARG A 102 -0.14 12.18 5.01
N MET A 103 -0.19 11.06 4.28
CA MET A 103 -1.40 10.26 4.11
C MET A 103 -1.63 9.32 5.30
N VAL A 104 -0.53 8.91 5.96
CA VAL A 104 -0.55 8.07 7.17
C VAL A 104 0.45 8.67 8.17
N THR A 105 0.10 8.69 9.46
CA THR A 105 1.00 9.08 10.54
C THR A 105 1.37 7.84 11.34
N PHE A 106 2.66 7.55 11.46
CA PHE A 106 3.16 6.43 12.26
C PHE A 106 2.88 6.60 13.75
N VAL A 107 2.74 5.48 14.43
CA VAL A 107 2.72 5.47 15.90
C VAL A 107 4.04 6.06 16.40
N GLN A 108 3.94 6.98 17.35
CA GLN A 108 5.10 7.64 17.91
C GLN A 108 6.08 6.64 18.50
N ASP A 109 7.37 6.87 18.32
CA ASP A 109 8.48 6.03 18.80
C ASP A 109 8.45 4.58 18.27
N SER A 110 7.61 4.29 17.28
CA SER A 110 7.56 2.98 16.60
C SER A 110 8.83 2.71 15.77
N TYR A 111 9.01 1.44 15.38
CA TYR A 111 10.14 1.07 14.54
C TYR A 111 10.22 1.90 13.25
N VAL A 112 9.12 1.98 12.48
CA VAL A 112 9.11 2.71 11.21
C VAL A 112 9.32 4.22 11.38
N ALA A 113 8.87 4.82 12.51
CA ALA A 113 9.14 6.22 12.81
C ALA A 113 10.64 6.46 13.02
N ARG A 114 11.31 5.65 13.84
CA ARG A 114 12.77 5.74 14.06
C ARG A 114 13.56 5.39 12.80
N MET A 115 13.11 4.38 12.04
CA MET A 115 13.71 4.03 10.76
C MET A 115 13.63 5.18 9.79
N TYR A 116 12.45 5.79 9.62
CA TYR A 116 12.23 6.92 8.73
C TYR A 116 13.24 8.05 9.00
N ASP A 117 13.42 8.44 10.27
CA ASP A 117 14.39 9.44 10.67
C ASP A 117 15.84 9.03 10.35
N SER A 118 16.16 7.75 10.56
CA SER A 118 17.51 7.20 10.36
C SER A 118 17.94 7.13 8.90
N ILE A 119 17.00 6.95 7.97
CA ILE A 119 17.28 6.81 6.54
C ILE A 119 17.14 8.11 5.74
N GLN A 120 16.79 9.23 6.39
CA GLN A 120 16.73 10.54 5.76
C GLN A 120 18.08 10.91 5.14
N GLY A 121 18.03 11.44 3.92
CA GLY A 121 19.24 11.84 3.18
C GLY A 121 20.12 10.69 2.66
N LEU A 122 19.78 9.42 2.95
CA LEU A 122 20.47 8.28 2.37
C LEU A 122 19.95 8.03 0.94
N ASP A 123 20.87 7.62 0.05
CA ASP A 123 20.52 7.11 -1.28
C ASP A 123 19.88 5.70 -1.19
N PRO A 124 19.21 5.23 -2.27
CA PRO A 124 18.52 3.94 -2.27
C PRO A 124 19.37 2.74 -1.88
N GLU A 125 20.65 2.72 -2.27
CA GLU A 125 21.58 1.62 -1.94
C GLU A 125 21.93 1.65 -0.46
N LYS A 126 22.26 2.83 0.09
CA LYS A 126 22.57 2.97 1.51
C LYS A 126 21.38 2.63 2.40
N ARG A 127 20.15 2.98 1.98
CA ARG A 127 18.91 2.55 2.69
C ARG A 127 18.79 1.04 2.73
N GLY A 128 19.01 0.36 1.61
CA GLY A 128 18.99 -1.11 1.54
C GLY A 128 20.10 -1.77 2.37
N VAL A 129 21.31 -1.22 2.35
CA VAL A 129 22.42 -1.68 3.19
C VAL A 129 22.13 -1.44 4.68
N TRP A 130 21.49 -0.31 5.03
CA TRP A 130 21.06 -0.03 6.40
C TRP A 130 20.08 -1.11 6.88
N LEU A 131 19.01 -1.37 6.10
CA LEU A 131 18.03 -2.39 6.41
C LEU A 131 18.65 -3.78 6.55
N SER A 132 19.60 -4.16 5.66
CA SER A 132 20.22 -5.49 5.68
C SER A 132 21.02 -5.80 6.95
N LYS A 133 21.34 -4.78 7.75
CA LYS A 133 22.09 -4.88 9.00
C LYS A 133 21.23 -4.69 10.24
N ASP A 134 19.95 -4.34 10.05
CA ASP A 134 19.05 -4.05 11.15
C ASP A 134 18.47 -5.34 11.73
N ALA A 135 18.83 -5.63 12.98
CA ALA A 135 18.38 -6.84 13.66
C ALA A 135 16.91 -6.74 14.13
N GLU A 136 16.39 -5.53 14.37
CA GLU A 136 15.02 -5.33 14.83
C GLU A 136 14.03 -5.75 13.74
N ILE A 137 14.22 -5.29 12.49
CA ILE A 137 13.38 -5.69 11.36
C ILE A 137 13.55 -7.16 11.00
N ALA A 138 14.77 -7.70 11.11
CA ALA A 138 15.02 -9.12 10.86
C ALA A 138 14.25 -10.01 11.85
N ASN A 139 14.24 -9.65 13.13
CA ASN A 139 13.49 -10.36 14.16
C ASN A 139 11.97 -10.20 13.99
N ALA A 140 11.50 -9.00 13.64
CA ALA A 140 10.08 -8.75 13.38
C ALA A 140 9.59 -9.56 12.17
N HIS A 141 10.40 -9.64 11.09
CA HIS A 141 10.11 -10.46 9.93
C HIS A 141 10.03 -11.96 10.31
N ALA A 142 11.03 -12.47 11.03
CA ALA A 142 11.07 -13.87 11.44
C ALA A 142 9.88 -14.25 12.37
N SER A 143 9.41 -13.33 13.20
CA SER A 143 8.25 -13.55 14.05
C SER A 143 6.98 -13.75 13.20
N ILE A 144 6.71 -12.86 12.24
CA ILE A 144 5.49 -12.93 11.44
C ILE A 144 5.51 -14.08 10.43
N GLU A 145 6.68 -14.39 9.88
CA GLU A 145 6.88 -15.54 8.99
C GLU A 145 6.48 -16.86 9.67
N SER A 146 6.81 -17.02 10.96
CA SER A 146 6.46 -18.21 11.72
C SER A 146 4.95 -18.39 11.96
N GLU A 147 4.15 -17.34 11.77
CA GLU A 147 2.68 -17.37 11.89
C GLU A 147 2.00 -17.71 10.55
N GLY A 148 2.73 -17.72 9.43
CA GLY A 148 2.23 -18.12 8.13
C GLY A 148 1.76 -19.58 8.10
N GLN A 149 0.69 -19.87 7.36
CA GLN A 149 0.12 -21.20 7.23
C GLN A 149 0.73 -21.99 6.06
N SER A 150 1.46 -21.33 5.18
CA SER A 150 2.06 -21.95 4.00
C SER A 150 3.36 -22.66 4.38
N VAL A 151 3.43 -23.94 4.08
CA VAL A 151 4.70 -24.71 4.20
C VAL A 151 5.60 -24.25 3.07
N VAL A 152 6.66 -23.52 3.39
CA VAL A 152 7.71 -23.19 2.43
C VAL A 152 8.39 -24.51 2.05
N SER A 153 8.09 -25.01 0.83
CA SER A 153 8.87 -26.11 0.26
C SER A 153 10.32 -25.62 0.06
N ASN A 154 11.30 -26.49 0.30
CA ASN A 154 12.74 -26.20 0.14
C ASN A 154 13.14 -25.87 -1.30
N GLY A 155 12.25 -25.31 -2.13
CA GLY A 155 12.48 -24.87 -3.49
C GLY A 155 12.85 -23.40 -3.58
N GLU A 156 13.42 -22.99 -4.68
CA GLU A 156 13.65 -21.58 -5.00
C GLU A 156 12.30 -20.82 -4.97
N VAL A 157 12.30 -19.67 -4.30
CA VAL A 157 11.15 -18.76 -4.28
C VAL A 157 11.11 -18.04 -5.61
N ASP A 158 10.15 -18.39 -6.44
CA ASP A 158 9.95 -17.85 -7.79
C ASP A 158 8.83 -16.80 -7.87
N THR A 159 8.41 -16.27 -6.71
CA THR A 159 7.47 -15.16 -6.59
C THR A 159 8.14 -13.93 -6.00
N HIS A 160 7.59 -12.74 -6.27
CA HIS A 160 8.17 -11.48 -5.85
C HIS A 160 7.10 -10.46 -5.46
N PHE A 161 7.38 -9.73 -4.38
CA PHE A 161 6.54 -8.63 -3.92
C PHE A 161 7.04 -7.27 -4.39
N ILE A 162 6.10 -6.44 -4.84
CA ILE A 162 6.30 -5.02 -5.13
C ILE A 162 5.19 -4.18 -4.54
N ALA A 163 5.41 -2.87 -4.44
CA ALA A 163 4.38 -1.92 -4.01
C ALA A 163 4.00 -0.94 -5.13
N PHE A 164 2.74 -0.49 -5.12
CA PHE A 164 2.26 0.62 -5.93
C PHE A 164 1.73 1.73 -5.02
N ILE A 165 2.12 2.97 -5.34
CA ILE A 165 1.65 4.17 -4.65
C ILE A 165 1.18 5.21 -5.68
N PRO A 166 0.27 6.14 -5.30
CA PRO A 166 -0.14 7.22 -6.19
C PRO A 166 0.99 8.25 -6.35
N SER A 167 1.06 8.95 -7.47
CA SER A 167 1.89 10.16 -7.61
C SER A 167 1.28 11.32 -6.82
N ARG A 168 2.11 12.32 -6.47
CA ARG A 168 1.62 13.61 -5.91
C ARG A 168 0.95 14.47 -6.98
N ASP A 169 1.49 14.43 -8.19
CA ASP A 169 1.21 15.42 -9.23
C ASP A 169 0.32 14.87 -10.35
N GLY A 170 -0.60 13.96 -10.02
CA GLY A 170 -1.55 13.46 -11.01
C GLY A 170 -1.81 11.96 -10.93
N PRO A 171 -2.50 11.40 -11.92
CA PRO A 171 -3.01 10.04 -11.88
C PRO A 171 -1.94 8.96 -12.20
N VAL A 172 -0.66 9.27 -12.08
CA VAL A 172 0.46 8.35 -12.34
C VAL A 172 0.57 7.33 -11.22
N VAL A 173 0.69 6.06 -11.58
CA VAL A 173 1.00 4.95 -10.67
C VAL A 173 2.51 4.80 -10.55
N ILE A 174 3.03 4.74 -9.35
CA ILE A 174 4.45 4.54 -9.08
C ILE A 174 4.66 3.13 -8.54
N GLU A 175 5.39 2.33 -9.27
CA GLU A 175 5.84 1.00 -8.87
C GLU A 175 7.15 1.09 -8.10
N LEU A 176 7.25 0.38 -6.99
CA LEU A 176 8.40 0.31 -6.10
C LEU A 176 8.82 -1.14 -5.93
N ASP A 177 9.84 -1.53 -6.70
CA ASP A 177 10.45 -2.85 -6.70
C ASP A 177 11.90 -2.75 -6.22
N GLY A 178 12.20 -3.31 -5.05
CA GLY A 178 13.53 -3.29 -4.45
C GLY A 178 14.65 -3.91 -5.30
N ARG A 179 14.32 -4.72 -6.30
CA ARG A 179 15.28 -5.30 -7.26
C ARG A 179 15.66 -4.32 -8.36
N LYS A 180 14.84 -3.31 -8.63
CA LYS A 180 15.09 -2.28 -9.66
C LYS A 180 16.02 -1.18 -9.14
N ASN A 181 16.53 -0.36 -10.05
CA ASN A 181 17.45 0.73 -9.72
C ASN A 181 16.74 1.97 -9.13
N GLY A 182 15.40 2.01 -9.19
CA GLY A 182 14.59 3.11 -8.68
C GLY A 182 13.11 2.92 -9.01
N PRO A 183 12.25 3.89 -8.66
CA PRO A 183 10.84 3.86 -8.95
C PRO A 183 10.54 3.79 -10.46
N VAL A 184 9.47 3.09 -10.84
CA VAL A 184 8.95 3.04 -12.21
C VAL A 184 7.62 3.77 -12.26
N TYR A 185 7.46 4.65 -13.24
CA TYR A 185 6.27 5.48 -13.41
C TYR A 185 5.40 4.93 -14.54
N HIS A 186 4.18 4.56 -14.21
CA HIS A 186 3.21 4.05 -15.17
C HIS A 186 2.17 5.14 -15.45
N ALA A 187 2.01 5.50 -16.73
CA ALA A 187 0.93 6.35 -17.14
C ALA A 187 -0.41 5.64 -16.91
N PRO A 188 -1.45 6.36 -16.46
CA PRO A 188 -2.79 5.79 -16.32
C PRO A 188 -3.39 5.47 -17.69
N GLY A 189 -4.39 4.58 -17.71
CA GLY A 189 -5.16 4.31 -18.94
C GLY A 189 -5.91 5.54 -19.43
N THR A 190 -6.48 6.31 -18.48
CA THR A 190 -7.08 7.64 -18.72
C THR A 190 -6.68 8.61 -17.62
N GLU A 191 -6.64 9.92 -17.91
CA GLU A 191 -6.28 10.96 -16.92
C GLU A 191 -7.28 11.08 -15.76
N SER A 192 -8.47 10.50 -15.89
CA SER A 192 -9.54 10.55 -14.91
C SER A 192 -9.69 9.28 -14.10
N ASP A 193 -8.87 8.24 -14.34
CA ASP A 193 -8.99 6.98 -13.62
C ASP A 193 -8.62 7.15 -12.13
N PRO A 194 -9.47 6.71 -11.20
CA PRO A 194 -9.08 6.61 -9.80
C PRO A 194 -7.84 5.72 -9.65
N PHE A 195 -7.00 6.04 -8.66
CA PHE A 195 -5.75 5.32 -8.40
C PHE A 195 -5.90 3.80 -8.41
N GLY A 196 -6.97 3.26 -7.78
CA GLY A 196 -7.21 1.84 -7.75
C GLY A 196 -7.40 1.21 -9.13
N LEU A 197 -8.19 1.83 -10.01
CA LEU A 197 -8.40 1.36 -11.38
C LEU A 197 -7.10 1.45 -12.19
N ALA A 198 -6.36 2.53 -12.04
CA ALA A 198 -5.08 2.70 -12.72
C ALA A 198 -4.07 1.61 -12.32
N VAL A 199 -4.02 1.22 -11.03
CA VAL A 199 -3.17 0.12 -10.56
C VAL A 199 -3.61 -1.22 -11.15
N LEU A 200 -4.92 -1.53 -11.15
CA LEU A 200 -5.41 -2.78 -11.73
C LEU A 200 -5.11 -2.89 -13.23
N ASP A 201 -5.21 -1.78 -13.97
CA ASP A 201 -4.83 -1.74 -15.38
C ASP A 201 -3.32 -2.01 -15.57
N VAL A 202 -2.47 -1.39 -14.75
CA VAL A 202 -1.02 -1.65 -14.76
C VAL A 202 -0.72 -3.12 -14.46
N ILE A 203 -1.34 -3.70 -13.43
CA ILE A 203 -1.15 -5.12 -13.07
C ILE A 203 -1.56 -6.03 -14.24
N LYS A 204 -2.71 -5.78 -14.85
CA LYS A 204 -3.20 -6.56 -15.99
C LYS A 204 -2.27 -6.48 -17.19
N ARG A 205 -1.82 -5.26 -17.53
CA ARG A 205 -1.01 -4.99 -18.72
C ARG A 205 0.44 -5.42 -18.54
N GLU A 206 1.07 -5.12 -17.40
CA GLU A 206 2.51 -5.30 -17.24
C GLU A 206 2.91 -6.61 -16.58
N PHE A 207 1.99 -7.28 -15.86
CA PHE A 207 2.31 -8.49 -15.09
C PHE A 207 1.50 -9.71 -15.56
N ILE A 208 0.18 -9.65 -15.51
CA ILE A 208 -0.65 -10.81 -15.86
C ILE A 208 -0.55 -11.16 -17.35
N SER A 209 -0.53 -10.18 -18.24
CA SER A 209 -0.43 -10.42 -19.68
C SER A 209 0.86 -11.13 -20.09
N LYS A 210 1.93 -11.02 -19.31
CA LYS A 210 3.21 -11.70 -19.55
C LYS A 210 3.19 -13.16 -19.10
N ASN A 211 2.35 -13.50 -18.12
CA ASN A 211 2.20 -14.84 -17.57
C ASN A 211 0.71 -15.26 -17.50
N PRO A 212 0.00 -15.34 -18.62
CA PRO A 212 -1.48 -15.45 -18.63
C PRO A 212 -2.00 -16.79 -18.08
N ASN A 213 -1.16 -17.80 -17.97
CA ASN A 213 -1.51 -19.13 -17.44
C ASN A 213 -1.07 -19.33 -15.99
N ASP A 214 -0.36 -18.38 -15.41
CA ASP A 214 0.05 -18.47 -14.01
C ASP A 214 -1.04 -17.85 -13.11
N ILE A 215 -1.41 -18.59 -12.07
CA ILE A 215 -2.45 -18.16 -11.12
C ILE A 215 -1.87 -17.62 -9.80
N ARG A 216 -0.54 -17.59 -9.67
CA ARG A 216 0.15 -17.20 -8.43
C ARG A 216 0.28 -15.68 -8.29
N PHE A 217 -0.81 -14.95 -8.53
CA PHE A 217 -0.92 -13.53 -8.28
C PHE A 217 -1.75 -13.29 -7.03
N SER A 218 -1.26 -12.42 -6.14
CA SER A 218 -2.05 -11.89 -5.03
C SER A 218 -1.96 -10.38 -5.03
N ILE A 219 -3.10 -9.72 -4.94
CA ILE A 219 -3.22 -8.26 -4.93
C ILE A 219 -3.79 -7.85 -3.57
N LEU A 220 -3.09 -7.01 -2.86
CA LEU A 220 -3.49 -6.50 -1.55
C LEU A 220 -3.59 -4.99 -1.58
N ALA A 221 -4.71 -4.43 -1.15
CA ALA A 221 -4.93 -3.01 -1.06
C ALA A 221 -4.80 -2.54 0.39
N LEU A 222 -4.05 -1.47 0.62
CA LEU A 222 -3.95 -0.79 1.91
C LEU A 222 -4.95 0.35 1.95
N SER A 223 -5.87 0.32 2.90
CA SER A 223 -6.90 1.36 3.05
C SER A 223 -7.23 1.65 4.51
N TYR A 224 -7.94 2.75 4.74
CA TYR A 224 -8.49 3.03 6.05
C TYR A 224 -9.63 2.07 6.37
N HIS A 225 -9.62 1.53 7.57
CA HIS A 225 -10.71 0.75 8.12
C HIS A 225 -11.51 1.61 9.10
N TYR A 226 -12.60 2.18 8.63
CA TYR A 226 -13.54 2.86 9.53
C TYR A 226 -14.27 1.81 10.36
N SER A 227 -13.80 1.58 11.57
CA SER A 227 -14.58 0.82 12.56
C SER A 227 -15.92 1.53 12.74
N THR A 228 -17.03 0.81 12.55
CA THR A 228 -18.41 1.32 12.69
C THR A 228 -18.78 1.63 14.16
N ILE A 229 -17.82 1.73 15.05
CA ILE A 229 -18.03 2.22 16.40
C ILE A 229 -18.11 3.75 16.30
N LEU A 230 -19.33 4.25 16.41
CA LEU A 230 -19.67 5.68 16.60
C LEU A 230 -18.90 6.22 17.83
N HIS A 231 -17.65 6.57 17.68
CA HIS A 231 -17.07 7.55 18.57
C HIS A 231 -17.53 8.93 18.10
N PRO A 232 -18.04 9.79 19.00
CA PRO A 232 -18.38 11.15 18.64
C PRO A 232 -17.11 11.80 18.06
N ILE A 233 -17.22 12.22 16.80
CA ILE A 233 -16.15 12.89 16.06
C ILE A 233 -15.77 14.14 16.85
N SER A 234 -14.64 14.08 17.54
CA SER A 234 -13.90 15.29 17.89
C SER A 234 -13.49 15.93 16.56
N PRO A 235 -13.78 17.21 16.30
CA PRO A 235 -13.38 17.85 15.06
C PRO A 235 -11.85 18.00 15.05
N GLN A 236 -11.15 16.99 14.60
CA GLN A 236 -9.76 17.15 14.19
C GLN A 236 -9.77 17.91 12.88
N VAL A 237 -9.18 19.08 12.92
CA VAL A 237 -8.95 19.99 11.80
C VAL A 237 -8.15 19.24 10.74
N TYR A 238 -8.82 18.77 9.69
CA TYR A 238 -8.13 18.37 8.49
C TYR A 238 -7.55 19.62 7.82
N PRO A 239 -6.28 19.61 7.40
CA PRO A 239 -5.76 20.71 6.59
C PRO A 239 -6.61 20.81 5.32
N ASN A 240 -7.03 22.03 4.98
CA ASN A 240 -7.96 22.36 3.87
C ASN A 240 -7.40 22.15 2.46
N ASP A 241 -6.41 21.28 2.25
CA ASP A 241 -5.68 21.14 1.00
C ASP A 241 -5.75 19.73 0.38
N LEU A 242 -6.87 19.00 0.54
CA LEU A 242 -7.09 17.80 -0.26
C LEU A 242 -7.79 18.16 -1.58
N PRO A 243 -7.25 17.79 -2.75
CA PRO A 243 -7.75 18.20 -4.05
C PRO A 243 -8.99 17.43 -4.57
N PHE A 244 -9.81 16.83 -3.72
CA PHE A 244 -11.03 16.14 -4.15
C PHE A 244 -12.25 16.62 -3.37
N PRO A 245 -13.31 17.10 -4.06
CA PRO A 245 -14.54 17.53 -3.39
C PRO A 245 -15.32 16.32 -2.87
N ILE A 246 -15.37 16.18 -1.55
CA ILE A 246 -16.32 15.29 -0.88
C ILE A 246 -17.65 16.03 -0.80
N THR A 247 -18.39 16.07 -1.90
CA THR A 247 -19.80 16.50 -1.88
C THR A 247 -20.55 15.70 -2.94
N GLU A 248 -21.48 14.87 -2.51
CA GLU A 248 -22.74 14.49 -3.13
C GLU A 248 -23.24 13.04 -2.95
N LYS A 249 -22.53 12.13 -2.28
CA LYS A 249 -23.05 10.75 -2.12
C LYS A 249 -23.52 10.36 -0.71
N PHE A 250 -23.38 11.21 0.30
CA PHE A 250 -23.89 10.89 1.65
C PHE A 250 -25.40 11.08 1.84
N SER A 251 -26.11 11.66 0.88
CA SER A 251 -27.56 11.92 0.98
C SER A 251 -28.45 10.72 0.64
N LEU A 252 -27.94 9.68 -0.01
CA LEU A 252 -28.78 8.58 -0.54
C LEU A 252 -28.78 7.30 0.30
N LEU A 253 -27.89 7.14 1.26
CA LEU A 253 -27.83 5.94 2.12
C LEU A 253 -28.59 6.06 3.45
N CYS A 254 -29.00 7.26 3.86
CA CYS A 254 -29.76 7.46 5.11
C CYS A 254 -31.28 7.18 4.98
N ASN A 255 -31.82 7.02 3.78
CA ASN A 255 -33.26 6.87 3.54
C ASN A 255 -33.77 5.43 3.43
N ARG A 256 -32.93 4.39 3.67
CA ARG A 256 -33.40 2.98 3.58
C ARG A 256 -33.49 2.21 4.90
N CYS A 257 -33.10 2.79 6.02
CA CYS A 257 -33.05 2.06 7.30
C CYS A 257 -33.78 2.73 8.47
N LEU A 258 -34.90 3.46 8.30
CA LEU A 258 -35.82 3.75 9.44
C LEU A 258 -37.21 4.00 8.90
N GLY A 259 -38.02 2.96 8.94
CA GLY A 259 -39.47 3.09 8.87
C GLY A 259 -40.02 3.79 10.14
N SER A 260 -40.96 4.74 9.90
CA SER A 260 -41.88 5.33 10.82
C SER A 260 -41.38 6.24 11.95
N ARG A 261 -41.66 7.49 11.81
CA ARG A 261 -42.28 8.54 12.66
C ARG A 261 -41.54 9.87 12.57
N SER A 262 -42.25 10.80 11.95
CA SER A 262 -42.19 12.28 12.07
C SER A 262 -40.90 12.93 12.57
N CYS A 263 -40.15 13.54 11.67
CA CYS A 263 -39.23 14.61 11.96
C CYS A 263 -39.69 15.90 11.25
N LYS A 264 -40.08 16.91 12.01
CA LYS A 264 -40.41 18.24 11.50
C LYS A 264 -39.16 18.96 11.06
N ILE A 265 -39.11 19.31 9.80
CA ILE A 265 -38.03 20.14 9.22
C ILE A 265 -38.35 21.60 9.54
N LEU A 266 -37.49 22.24 10.33
CA LEU A 266 -37.46 23.69 10.49
C LEU A 266 -36.68 24.30 9.31
N THR A 267 -37.40 24.90 8.37
CA THR A 267 -36.81 25.69 7.28
C THR A 267 -36.50 27.10 7.80
N GLY A 268 -35.24 27.38 8.06
CA GLY A 268 -34.72 28.73 8.28
C GLY A 268 -34.30 29.38 6.95
N LYS A 269 -34.97 30.49 6.59
CA LYS A 269 -34.59 31.32 5.43
C LYS A 269 -33.30 32.05 5.71
N ILE A 270 -32.34 31.97 4.77
CA ILE A 270 -31.10 32.79 4.73
C ILE A 270 -31.45 34.08 3.99
N PRO A 271 -31.16 35.29 4.53
CA PRO A 271 -31.29 36.53 3.82
C PRO A 271 -30.13 36.73 2.83
N LYS A 272 -30.45 37.25 1.64
CA LYS A 272 -29.47 37.76 0.68
C LYS A 272 -28.95 39.11 1.16
N HIS A 273 -27.66 39.26 1.24
CA HIS A 273 -26.93 40.48 0.96
C HIS A 273 -25.57 40.12 0.36
#